data_fa2928102d204c8d4e1b2fe0396e52ff
#
_entry.id   fa2928102d204c8d4e1b2fe0396e52ff
#
_cell.length_a   1.000
_cell.length_b   1.000
_cell.length_c   1.000
_cell.angle_alpha   90.00
_cell.angle_beta   90.00
_cell.angle_gamma   90.00
#
_symmetry.space_group_name_H-M   'P 1'
#
loop_
_entity.id
_entity.type
_entity.pdbx_description
1 polymer ?
#
loop_
_entity_poly.entity_id
_entity_poly.type
_entity_poly.pdbx_seq_one_letter_code
_entity_poly.pdbx_strand_id
1 'polypeptide(L)'
;MVTSIDGKVTGEFLSRPECEAATEIYYEMNREYKAQGSGGFICGRVTMEGSFTGGWYPDLSEYKTVEKCLGHYMNCWFDDVADANYFAIAFDPKGKLGWKSNIIEDSDPGYGGAMIIEVLTEQVDPRYLAYLEEKEISYFFAGETEIDVPLALKILRDHLAPEFYVLEGGSIINGHFLRADCVDEISLVQAPVTADKDSKSLFMDGDIFDFELTETEKKNGALVMRYTRPKEE
;
A
#
# COMPACT_ATOMS: atom_id res chain seq x y z
N MET A 1 -9.47 -4.82 3.80
CA MET A 1 -8.58 -5.60 4.72
C MET A 1 -9.30 -6.80 5.28
N VAL A 2 -8.62 -7.99 5.32
CA VAL A 2 -9.13 -9.15 6.09
C VAL A 2 -8.88 -8.92 7.57
N THR A 3 -9.90 -9.16 8.42
CA THR A 3 -9.78 -9.03 9.87
C THR A 3 -10.27 -10.29 10.59
N SER A 4 -9.73 -10.54 11.79
CA SER A 4 -10.33 -11.47 12.76
C SER A 4 -11.55 -10.84 13.44
N ILE A 5 -12.32 -11.64 14.20
CA ILE A 5 -13.47 -11.16 15.00
C ILE A 5 -13.03 -10.10 16.02
N ASP A 6 -11.83 -10.21 16.55
CA ASP A 6 -11.24 -9.27 17.52
C ASP A 6 -10.42 -8.14 16.87
N GLY A 7 -10.64 -7.89 15.55
CA GLY A 7 -10.13 -6.72 14.82
C GLY A 7 -8.62 -6.75 14.52
N LYS A 8 -8.02 -7.93 14.43
CA LYS A 8 -6.62 -8.08 14.04
C LYS A 8 -6.49 -8.28 12.55
N VAL A 9 -5.38 -7.79 11.97
CA VAL A 9 -5.10 -7.85 10.52
C VAL A 9 -3.76 -8.54 10.20
N THR A 10 -3.02 -8.98 11.20
CA THR A 10 -1.79 -9.76 11.03
C THR A 10 -1.81 -10.97 11.93
N GLY A 11 -1.02 -11.98 11.62
CA GLY A 11 -0.84 -13.17 12.46
C GLY A 11 -1.18 -14.47 11.74
N GLU A 12 -0.99 -15.57 12.44
CA GLU A 12 -1.17 -16.92 11.88
C GLU A 12 -2.62 -17.22 11.49
N PHE A 13 -3.59 -16.48 12.03
CA PHE A 13 -5.00 -16.67 11.71
C PHE A 13 -5.29 -16.52 10.21
N LEU A 14 -4.54 -15.66 9.50
CA LEU A 14 -4.69 -15.45 8.05
C LEU A 14 -4.40 -16.71 7.22
N SER A 15 -3.59 -17.63 7.75
CA SER A 15 -3.26 -18.90 7.09
C SER A 15 -4.23 -20.03 7.41
N ARG A 16 -5.26 -19.79 8.21
CA ARG A 16 -6.21 -20.81 8.60
C ARG A 16 -7.26 -21.05 7.50
N PRO A 17 -7.74 -22.30 7.33
CA PRO A 17 -8.80 -22.61 6.37
C PRO A 17 -10.06 -21.77 6.55
N GLU A 18 -10.38 -21.38 7.79
CA GLU A 18 -11.52 -20.52 8.09
C GLU A 18 -11.41 -19.09 7.51
N CYS A 19 -10.19 -18.67 7.14
CA CYS A 19 -9.93 -17.38 6.50
C CYS A 19 -9.94 -17.43 4.97
N GLU A 20 -9.90 -18.60 4.34
CA GLU A 20 -9.80 -18.73 2.87
C GLU A 20 -10.91 -17.93 2.15
N ALA A 21 -12.15 -18.06 2.60
CA ALA A 21 -13.28 -17.33 2.01
C ALA A 21 -13.15 -15.80 2.16
N ALA A 22 -12.67 -15.33 3.32
CA ALA A 22 -12.44 -13.90 3.55
C ALA A 22 -11.29 -13.37 2.69
N THR A 23 -10.25 -14.15 2.53
CA THR A 23 -9.09 -13.83 1.69
C THR A 23 -9.49 -13.75 0.21
N GLU A 24 -10.28 -14.71 -0.28
CA GLU A 24 -10.75 -14.67 -1.68
C GLU A 24 -11.65 -13.46 -1.93
N ILE A 25 -12.57 -13.13 -1.02
CA ILE A 25 -13.40 -11.93 -1.11
C ILE A 25 -12.53 -10.66 -1.15
N TYR A 26 -11.48 -10.60 -0.34
CA TYR A 26 -10.54 -9.49 -0.35
C TYR A 26 -9.83 -9.32 -1.70
N TYR A 27 -9.37 -10.41 -2.31
CA TYR A 27 -8.77 -10.37 -3.65
C TYR A 27 -9.79 -10.02 -4.75
N GLU A 28 -11.03 -10.52 -4.65
CA GLU A 28 -12.12 -10.09 -5.53
C GLU A 28 -12.33 -8.57 -5.46
N MET A 29 -12.42 -8.00 -4.24
CA MET A 29 -12.57 -6.55 -4.05
C MET A 29 -11.41 -5.75 -4.65
N ASN A 30 -10.17 -6.22 -4.55
CA ASN A 30 -9.02 -5.55 -5.17
C ASN A 30 -9.13 -5.53 -6.70
N ARG A 31 -9.52 -6.64 -7.30
CA ARG A 31 -9.77 -6.72 -8.75
C ARG A 31 -10.89 -5.77 -9.17
N GLU A 32 -11.95 -5.67 -8.36
CA GLU A 32 -13.06 -4.74 -8.58
C GLU A 32 -12.62 -3.27 -8.48
N TYR A 33 -11.86 -2.89 -7.46
CA TYR A 33 -11.33 -1.54 -7.31
C TYR A 33 -10.42 -1.13 -8.47
N LYS A 34 -9.56 -2.04 -8.93
CA LYS A 34 -8.76 -1.81 -10.15
C LYS A 34 -9.64 -1.58 -11.36
N ALA A 35 -10.69 -2.38 -11.56
CA ALA A 35 -11.64 -2.24 -12.67
C ALA A 35 -12.48 -0.95 -12.56
N GLN A 36 -12.69 -0.41 -11.36
CA GLN A 36 -13.38 0.86 -11.10
C GLN A 36 -12.48 2.10 -11.30
N GLY A 37 -11.22 1.93 -11.68
CA GLY A 37 -10.31 3.04 -11.95
C GLY A 37 -9.47 3.48 -10.76
N SER A 38 -9.24 2.60 -9.78
CA SER A 38 -8.21 2.84 -8.78
C SER A 38 -6.86 3.13 -9.44
N GLY A 39 -6.16 4.16 -9.00
CA GLY A 39 -4.81 4.47 -9.48
C GLY A 39 -3.74 3.50 -8.97
N GLY A 40 -4.08 2.61 -8.04
CA GLY A 40 -3.14 1.63 -7.50
C GLY A 40 -3.42 1.28 -6.04
N PHE A 41 -2.51 0.48 -5.48
CA PHE A 41 -2.53 0.13 -4.07
C PHE A 41 -1.31 0.70 -3.34
N ILE A 42 -1.54 1.07 -2.09
CA ILE A 42 -0.53 1.66 -1.20
C ILE A 42 -0.25 0.68 -0.07
N CYS A 43 1.02 0.34 0.13
CA CYS A 43 1.47 -0.46 1.26
C CYS A 43 2.70 0.15 1.93
N GLY A 44 2.84 -0.15 3.23
CA GLY A 44 4.08 0.11 3.94
C GLY A 44 5.17 -0.92 3.61
N ARG A 45 6.43 -0.56 3.84
CA ARG A 45 7.61 -1.38 3.55
C ARG A 45 7.47 -2.86 3.98
N VAL A 46 7.03 -3.12 5.20
CA VAL A 46 6.96 -4.51 5.72
C VAL A 46 5.96 -5.36 4.95
N THR A 47 4.84 -4.77 4.52
CA THR A 47 3.83 -5.46 3.71
C THR A 47 4.38 -5.73 2.31
N MET A 48 5.00 -4.74 1.66
CA MET A 48 5.64 -4.92 0.36
C MET A 48 6.75 -5.98 0.40
N GLU A 49 7.58 -5.96 1.46
CA GLU A 49 8.65 -6.94 1.66
C GLU A 49 8.10 -8.37 1.76
N GLY A 50 7.07 -8.56 2.57
CA GLY A 50 6.46 -9.89 2.77
C GLY A 50 5.70 -10.40 1.56
N SER A 51 5.07 -9.51 0.78
CA SER A 51 4.22 -9.89 -0.35
C SER A 51 4.99 -10.02 -1.67
N PHE A 52 6.00 -9.17 -1.93
CA PHE A 52 6.57 -9.06 -3.27
C PHE A 52 8.09 -9.23 -3.35
N THR A 53 8.87 -8.74 -2.38
CA THR A 53 10.35 -8.81 -2.48
C THR A 53 10.95 -10.00 -1.74
N GLY A 54 10.23 -10.60 -0.80
CA GLY A 54 10.69 -11.76 -0.05
C GLY A 54 11.93 -11.48 0.82
N GLY A 55 12.18 -10.21 1.18
CA GLY A 55 13.32 -9.79 1.98
C GLY A 55 14.67 -9.76 1.25
N TRP A 56 14.67 -9.95 -0.08
CA TRP A 56 15.88 -9.72 -0.87
C TRP A 56 16.23 -8.22 -0.89
N TYR A 57 17.53 -7.91 -0.85
CA TYR A 57 18.03 -6.55 -0.92
C TYR A 57 19.31 -6.50 -1.75
N PRO A 58 19.54 -5.47 -2.58
CA PRO A 58 20.76 -5.35 -3.38
C PRO A 58 22.00 -5.08 -2.52
N ASP A 59 23.17 -5.49 -3.00
CA ASP A 59 24.43 -5.01 -2.43
C ASP A 59 24.71 -3.58 -2.90
N LEU A 60 24.40 -2.62 -2.06
CA LEU A 60 24.59 -1.20 -2.38
C LEU A 60 26.05 -0.80 -2.56
N SER A 61 27.02 -1.65 -2.20
CA SER A 61 28.44 -1.36 -2.45
C SER A 61 28.81 -1.38 -3.94
N GLU A 62 27.99 -2.03 -4.77
CA GLU A 62 28.15 -2.08 -6.22
C GLU A 62 27.69 -0.78 -6.93
N TYR A 63 26.90 0.07 -6.22
CA TYR A 63 26.33 1.28 -6.77
C TYR A 63 27.11 2.52 -6.39
N LYS A 64 27.24 3.46 -7.34
CA LYS A 64 27.79 4.78 -7.06
C LYS A 64 26.72 5.66 -6.42
N THR A 65 27.17 6.60 -5.58
CA THR A 65 26.28 7.63 -5.07
C THR A 65 25.83 8.55 -6.19
N VAL A 66 24.53 8.78 -6.31
CA VAL A 66 23.95 9.83 -7.15
C VAL A 66 23.66 11.06 -6.31
N GLU A 67 23.71 12.24 -6.92
CA GLU A 67 23.26 13.46 -6.26
C GLU A 67 21.76 13.33 -5.98
N LYS A 68 21.36 13.58 -4.72
CA LYS A 68 19.94 13.64 -4.37
C LYS A 68 19.33 14.85 -5.04
N CYS A 69 18.82 14.68 -6.23
CA CYS A 69 17.88 15.64 -6.76
C CYS A 69 16.63 15.55 -5.88
N LEU A 70 16.36 16.58 -5.08
CA LEU A 70 15.10 16.74 -4.34
C LEU A 70 13.91 16.98 -5.30
N GLY A 71 14.18 16.89 -6.59
CA GLY A 71 13.18 16.75 -7.64
C GLY A 71 12.67 15.31 -7.72
N HIS A 72 11.48 15.16 -8.26
CA HIS A 72 10.87 13.85 -8.43
C HIS A 72 11.50 13.15 -9.63
N TYR A 73 12.07 11.97 -9.40
CA TYR A 73 12.39 11.05 -10.48
C TYR A 73 11.18 10.15 -10.67
N MET A 74 10.54 10.26 -11.82
CA MET A 74 9.41 9.40 -12.17
C MET A 74 9.49 9.08 -13.67
N ASN A 75 9.65 7.81 -14.01
CA ASN A 75 9.66 7.34 -15.38
C ASN A 75 8.26 6.94 -15.90
N CYS A 76 7.24 6.95 -15.03
CA CYS A 76 5.88 6.53 -15.38
C CYS A 76 5.06 7.55 -16.22
N TRP A 77 5.60 8.69 -16.55
CA TRP A 77 4.96 9.68 -17.44
C TRP A 77 5.67 9.89 -18.78
N PHE A 78 6.68 9.09 -19.09
CA PHE A 78 7.18 9.06 -20.45
C PHE A 78 6.16 8.38 -21.37
N ASP A 79 6.03 8.85 -22.60
CA ASP A 79 4.99 8.42 -23.57
C ASP A 79 4.88 6.91 -23.78
N ASP A 80 5.96 6.16 -23.54
CA ASP A 80 5.99 4.70 -23.62
C ASP A 80 5.28 3.99 -22.46
N VAL A 81 4.84 4.72 -21.42
CA VAL A 81 4.15 4.21 -20.22
C VAL A 81 2.70 4.72 -20.14
N ALA A 82 2.21 5.33 -21.18
CA ALA A 82 0.86 5.90 -21.27
C ALA A 82 -0.27 4.87 -20.99
N ASP A 83 0.04 3.57 -21.10
CA ASP A 83 -0.89 2.49 -20.80
C ASP A 83 -0.82 1.98 -19.33
N ALA A 84 0.13 2.44 -18.53
CA ALA A 84 0.25 2.05 -17.14
C ALA A 84 -0.66 2.92 -16.26
N ASN A 85 -1.87 2.44 -16.07
CA ASN A 85 -2.88 3.12 -15.26
C ASN A 85 -2.99 2.56 -13.84
N TYR A 86 -2.04 1.73 -13.38
CA TYR A 86 -2.13 1.06 -12.09
C TYR A 86 -0.75 0.90 -11.42
N PHE A 87 -0.66 1.33 -10.17
CA PHE A 87 0.62 1.45 -9.46
C PHE A 87 0.66 0.67 -8.15
N ALA A 88 1.83 0.13 -7.85
CA ALA A 88 2.20 -0.41 -6.54
C ALA A 88 3.02 0.65 -5.80
N ILE A 89 2.40 1.37 -4.87
CA ILE A 89 3.01 2.51 -4.19
C ILE A 89 3.54 2.06 -2.84
N ALA A 90 4.87 2.00 -2.73
CA ALA A 90 5.59 1.52 -1.55
C ALA A 90 6.03 2.68 -0.66
N PHE A 91 5.52 2.76 0.55
CA PHE A 91 5.98 3.71 1.56
C PHE A 91 7.18 3.13 2.31
N ASP A 92 8.37 3.42 1.80
CA ASP A 92 9.67 2.95 2.31
C ASP A 92 10.59 4.11 2.68
N PRO A 93 10.43 4.73 3.85
CA PRO A 93 11.13 5.98 4.21
C PRO A 93 12.64 5.95 4.01
N LYS A 94 13.27 4.77 4.09
CA LYS A 94 14.72 4.61 4.12
C LYS A 94 15.29 3.80 2.95
N GLY A 95 14.46 3.43 1.98
CA GLY A 95 14.89 2.61 0.85
C GLY A 95 15.40 1.24 1.29
N LYS A 96 14.53 0.38 1.79
CA LYS A 96 14.87 -0.96 2.30
C LYS A 96 14.23 -2.10 1.51
N LEU A 97 13.51 -1.79 0.45
CA LEU A 97 12.91 -2.78 -0.44
C LEU A 97 13.86 -3.15 -1.58
N GLY A 98 13.98 -4.43 -1.85
CA GLY A 98 14.81 -4.96 -2.93
C GLY A 98 13.95 -5.43 -4.11
N TRP A 99 13.76 -4.59 -5.09
CA TRP A 99 12.99 -4.88 -6.29
C TRP A 99 13.85 -5.53 -7.37
N LYS A 100 13.34 -6.57 -8.01
CA LYS A 100 14.02 -7.24 -9.14
C LYS A 100 13.54 -6.71 -10.49
N SER A 101 12.37 -6.11 -10.53
CA SER A 101 11.68 -5.55 -11.68
C SER A 101 11.05 -4.21 -11.30
N ASN A 102 10.70 -3.37 -12.28
CA ASN A 102 9.93 -2.14 -12.08
C ASN A 102 8.42 -2.36 -12.07
N ILE A 103 7.97 -3.61 -12.22
CA ILE A 103 6.57 -4.01 -12.12
C ILE A 103 6.41 -5.14 -11.10
N ILE A 104 5.21 -5.26 -10.55
CA ILE A 104 4.84 -6.37 -9.69
C ILE A 104 4.66 -7.63 -10.55
N GLU A 105 5.44 -8.66 -10.24
CA GLU A 105 5.34 -9.99 -10.83
C GLU A 105 4.43 -10.86 -9.94
N ASP A 106 3.13 -10.79 -10.16
CA ASP A 106 2.13 -11.57 -9.45
C ASP A 106 1.13 -12.18 -10.43
N SER A 107 0.64 -13.38 -10.13
CA SER A 107 -0.36 -14.08 -10.94
C SER A 107 -1.77 -13.54 -10.74
N ASP A 108 -2.05 -12.87 -9.61
CA ASP A 108 -3.34 -12.24 -9.38
C ASP A 108 -3.44 -10.96 -10.21
N PRO A 109 -4.45 -10.82 -11.07
CA PRO A 109 -4.61 -9.63 -11.91
C PRO A 109 -4.92 -8.35 -11.12
N GLY A 110 -5.26 -8.46 -9.83
CA GLY A 110 -5.37 -7.32 -8.92
C GLY A 110 -4.04 -6.64 -8.64
N TYR A 111 -2.92 -7.37 -8.75
CA TYR A 111 -1.57 -6.88 -8.44
C TYR A 111 -0.63 -6.92 -9.64
N GLY A 112 -0.68 -8.01 -10.40
CA GLY A 112 0.24 -8.26 -11.50
C GLY A 112 0.24 -7.14 -12.53
N GLY A 113 1.45 -6.73 -12.95
CA GLY A 113 1.68 -5.66 -13.90
C GLY A 113 1.59 -4.24 -13.32
N ALA A 114 1.32 -4.07 -12.01
CA ALA A 114 1.36 -2.75 -11.38
C ALA A 114 2.79 -2.18 -11.41
N MET A 115 2.95 -0.94 -11.87
CA MET A 115 4.25 -0.26 -11.85
C MET A 115 4.62 0.18 -10.45
N ILE A 116 5.87 -0.02 -10.08
CA ILE A 116 6.37 0.29 -8.74
C ILE A 116 6.71 1.78 -8.63
N ILE A 117 6.24 2.41 -7.55
CA ILE A 117 6.63 3.75 -7.12
C ILE A 117 7.09 3.69 -5.67
N GLU A 118 8.32 4.15 -5.41
CA GLU A 118 8.88 4.29 -4.07
C GLU A 118 8.64 5.69 -3.50
N VAL A 119 7.98 5.74 -2.35
CA VAL A 119 7.84 6.96 -1.56
C VAL A 119 8.90 6.96 -0.48
N LEU A 120 9.85 7.87 -0.58
CA LEU A 120 11.07 7.93 0.20
C LEU A 120 11.11 9.19 1.08
N THR A 121 12.06 9.21 2.04
CA THR A 121 12.48 10.43 2.72
C THR A 121 13.90 10.82 2.31
N GLU A 122 14.32 12.03 2.68
CA GLU A 122 15.68 12.50 2.41
C GLU A 122 16.78 11.72 3.15
N GLN A 123 16.42 10.80 4.05
CA GLN A 123 17.36 9.91 4.75
C GLN A 123 17.83 8.71 3.91
N VAL A 124 17.22 8.46 2.74
CA VAL A 124 17.60 7.33 1.89
C VAL A 124 19.07 7.39 1.51
N ASP A 125 19.73 6.23 1.42
CA ASP A 125 21.10 6.13 0.91
C ASP A 125 21.13 6.53 -0.58
N PRO A 126 21.98 7.48 -1.02
CA PRO A 126 22.06 7.85 -2.42
C PRO A 126 22.43 6.71 -3.37
N ARG A 127 23.05 5.63 -2.87
CA ARG A 127 23.32 4.42 -3.66
C ARG A 127 22.05 3.62 -3.96
N TYR A 128 21.07 3.69 -3.06
CA TYR A 128 19.76 3.09 -3.30
C TYR A 128 19.02 3.78 -4.45
N LEU A 129 19.16 5.10 -4.58
CA LEU A 129 18.60 5.83 -5.73
C LEU A 129 19.22 5.37 -7.04
N ALA A 130 20.57 5.18 -7.10
CA ALA A 130 21.23 4.64 -8.27
C ALA A 130 20.72 3.23 -8.64
N TYR A 131 20.43 2.41 -7.62
CA TYR A 131 19.81 1.10 -7.84
C TYR A 131 18.41 1.23 -8.42
N LEU A 132 17.55 2.12 -7.89
CA LEU A 132 16.22 2.35 -8.44
C LEU A 132 16.27 2.86 -9.89
N GLU A 133 17.19 3.76 -10.19
CA GLU A 133 17.41 4.28 -11.55
C GLU A 133 17.85 3.16 -12.52
N GLU A 134 18.77 2.27 -12.11
CA GLU A 134 19.17 1.11 -12.92
C GLU A 134 17.98 0.17 -13.21
N LYS A 135 17.06 0.05 -12.27
CA LYS A 135 15.86 -0.78 -12.40
C LYS A 135 14.68 -0.06 -13.07
N GLU A 136 14.84 1.20 -13.44
CA GLU A 136 13.78 2.04 -13.99
C GLU A 136 12.56 2.14 -13.04
N ILE A 137 12.83 2.13 -11.72
CA ILE A 137 11.78 2.27 -10.70
C ILE A 137 11.61 3.74 -10.37
N SER A 138 10.38 4.20 -10.46
CA SER A 138 10.00 5.57 -10.10
C SER A 138 10.08 5.79 -8.60
N TYR A 139 10.53 6.97 -8.19
CA TYR A 139 10.53 7.36 -6.79
C TYR A 139 10.31 8.86 -6.63
N PHE A 140 9.91 9.27 -5.44
CA PHE A 140 9.88 10.66 -5.02
C PHE A 140 10.06 10.80 -3.52
N PHE A 141 10.39 12.02 -3.09
CA PHE A 141 10.57 12.33 -1.67
C PHE A 141 9.33 13.01 -1.09
N ALA A 142 8.87 12.51 0.06
CA ALA A 142 7.76 13.09 0.79
C ALA A 142 8.12 13.24 2.27
N GLY A 143 9.09 14.09 2.58
CA GLY A 143 9.53 14.44 3.92
C GLY A 143 11.03 14.23 4.16
N GLU A 144 11.54 14.85 5.21
CA GLU A 144 12.96 14.80 5.57
C GLU A 144 13.32 13.49 6.30
N THR A 145 12.56 13.11 7.32
CA THR A 145 12.85 11.97 8.21
C THR A 145 11.72 10.97 8.31
N GLU A 146 10.50 11.42 8.16
CA GLU A 146 9.26 10.65 8.14
C GLU A 146 8.46 11.05 6.91
N ILE A 147 7.65 10.11 6.39
CA ILE A 147 6.81 10.42 5.23
C ILE A 147 5.63 11.29 5.68
N ASP A 148 5.52 12.45 5.07
CA ASP A 148 4.36 13.33 5.11
C ASP A 148 3.29 12.76 4.17
N VAL A 149 2.28 12.12 4.74
CA VAL A 149 1.21 11.44 3.99
C VAL A 149 0.43 12.40 3.09
N PRO A 150 -0.04 13.58 3.58
CA PRO A 150 -0.68 14.59 2.72
C PRO A 150 0.18 15.04 1.56
N LEU A 151 1.48 15.27 1.77
CA LEU A 151 2.42 15.64 0.71
C LEU A 151 2.56 14.51 -0.31
N ALA A 152 2.73 13.26 0.15
CA ALA A 152 2.84 12.11 -0.73
C ALA A 152 1.60 11.95 -1.62
N LEU A 153 0.39 12.03 -1.03
CA LEU A 153 -0.86 11.94 -1.77
C LEU A 153 -1.06 13.11 -2.74
N LYS A 154 -0.63 14.33 -2.34
CA LYS A 154 -0.65 15.48 -3.23
C LYS A 154 0.21 15.26 -4.47
N ILE A 155 1.45 14.77 -4.28
CA ILE A 155 2.37 14.47 -5.38
C ILE A 155 1.75 13.41 -6.31
N LEU A 156 1.27 12.30 -5.75
CA LEU A 156 0.64 11.23 -6.53
C LEU A 156 -0.56 11.74 -7.34
N ARG A 157 -1.42 12.55 -6.72
CA ARG A 157 -2.59 13.13 -7.40
C ARG A 157 -2.20 14.11 -8.50
N ASP A 158 -1.23 14.97 -8.24
CA ASP A 158 -0.83 16.00 -9.20
C ASP A 158 -0.19 15.39 -10.45
N HIS A 159 0.40 14.20 -10.34
CA HIS A 159 1.10 13.53 -11.43
C HIS A 159 0.30 12.40 -12.10
N LEU A 160 -0.48 11.65 -11.34
CA LEU A 160 -1.18 10.47 -11.85
C LEU A 160 -2.70 10.68 -11.97
N ALA A 161 -3.24 11.70 -11.27
CA ALA A 161 -4.64 12.11 -11.27
C ALA A 161 -5.68 10.96 -11.17
N PRO A 162 -5.51 9.95 -10.30
CA PRO A 162 -6.48 8.89 -10.13
C PRO A 162 -7.72 9.40 -9.37
N GLU A 163 -8.82 8.69 -9.49
CA GLU A 163 -10.01 8.98 -8.69
C GLU A 163 -9.80 8.61 -7.20
N PHE A 164 -9.14 7.48 -6.94
CA PHE A 164 -8.80 7.01 -5.59
C PHE A 164 -7.62 6.03 -5.60
N TYR A 165 -7.08 5.76 -4.43
CA TYR A 165 -6.11 4.70 -4.16
C TYR A 165 -6.66 3.71 -3.13
N VAL A 166 -6.18 2.47 -3.17
CA VAL A 166 -6.51 1.44 -2.16
C VAL A 166 -5.36 1.33 -1.16
N LEU A 167 -5.59 1.70 0.10
CA LEU A 167 -4.62 1.52 1.19
C LEU A 167 -4.72 0.09 1.72
N GLU A 168 -3.73 -0.74 1.41
CA GLU A 168 -3.70 -2.16 1.81
C GLU A 168 -2.84 -2.46 3.06
N GLY A 169 -2.27 -1.42 3.61
CA GLY A 169 -1.63 -1.50 4.91
C GLY A 169 -0.13 -1.79 4.88
N GLY A 170 0.54 -2.32 5.91
CA GLY A 170 0.03 -2.81 7.22
C GLY A 170 -0.40 -1.75 8.24
N SER A 171 -0.58 -2.27 9.45
CA SER A 171 -1.18 -1.52 10.56
C SER A 171 -0.55 -0.16 10.87
N ILE A 172 0.76 -0.03 10.72
CA ILE A 172 1.49 1.22 11.02
C ILE A 172 1.14 2.29 9.99
N ILE A 173 1.24 1.97 8.70
CA ILE A 173 0.90 2.94 7.65
C ILE A 173 -0.59 3.30 7.69
N ASN A 174 -1.46 2.33 7.97
CA ASN A 174 -2.88 2.61 8.18
C ASN A 174 -3.08 3.66 9.29
N GLY A 175 -2.37 3.52 10.42
CA GLY A 175 -2.40 4.50 11.50
C GLY A 175 -1.88 5.88 11.08
N HIS A 176 -0.83 5.95 10.25
CA HIS A 176 -0.31 7.21 9.72
C HIS A 176 -1.33 7.90 8.81
N PHE A 177 -1.98 7.16 7.89
CA PHE A 177 -3.03 7.71 7.03
C PHE A 177 -4.24 8.18 7.83
N LEU A 178 -4.64 7.42 8.86
CA LEU A 178 -5.75 7.81 9.71
C LEU A 178 -5.45 9.11 10.48
N ARG A 179 -4.27 9.23 11.12
CA ARG A 179 -3.86 10.46 11.83
C ARG A 179 -3.75 11.67 10.90
N ALA A 180 -3.37 11.44 9.64
CA ALA A 180 -3.27 12.49 8.63
C ALA A 180 -4.63 12.88 8.04
N ASP A 181 -5.72 12.29 8.53
CA ASP A 181 -7.08 12.48 8.01
C ASP A 181 -7.21 12.18 6.50
N CYS A 182 -6.51 11.13 6.06
CA CYS A 182 -6.40 10.72 4.65
C CYS A 182 -7.07 9.35 4.39
N VAL A 183 -8.10 8.99 5.16
CA VAL A 183 -8.89 7.77 4.99
C VAL A 183 -10.36 8.14 4.82
N ASP A 184 -10.89 8.00 3.62
CA ASP A 184 -12.27 8.33 3.28
C ASP A 184 -13.23 7.15 3.53
N GLU A 185 -12.76 5.94 3.24
CA GLU A 185 -13.54 4.70 3.34
C GLU A 185 -12.70 3.57 3.98
N ILE A 186 -13.37 2.74 4.76
CA ILE A 186 -12.80 1.52 5.34
C ILE A 186 -13.64 0.33 4.89
N SER A 187 -13.03 -0.58 4.13
CA SER A 187 -13.65 -1.84 3.73
C SER A 187 -13.01 -3.01 4.48
N LEU A 188 -13.81 -3.74 5.24
CA LEU A 188 -13.37 -4.88 6.05
C LEU A 188 -14.04 -6.17 5.59
N VAL A 189 -13.24 -7.24 5.55
CA VAL A 189 -13.74 -8.61 5.39
C VAL A 189 -13.40 -9.37 6.66
N GLN A 190 -14.37 -9.54 7.54
CA GLN A 190 -14.19 -10.20 8.82
C GLN A 190 -14.34 -11.70 8.67
N ALA A 191 -13.25 -12.42 8.93
CA ALA A 191 -13.22 -13.87 8.99
C ALA A 191 -13.78 -14.37 10.35
N PRO A 192 -14.41 -15.56 10.40
CA PRO A 192 -15.04 -16.09 11.61
C PRO A 192 -13.98 -16.75 12.55
N VAL A 193 -12.93 -16.05 12.88
CA VAL A 193 -11.80 -16.54 13.67
C VAL A 193 -11.24 -15.42 14.56
N THR A 194 -10.70 -15.78 15.71
CA THR A 194 -9.93 -14.87 16.57
C THR A 194 -8.44 -14.98 16.26
N ALA A 195 -7.67 -13.93 16.55
CA ALA A 195 -6.23 -13.92 16.38
C ALA A 195 -5.49 -14.09 17.71
N ASP A 196 -4.18 -14.33 17.62
CA ASP A 196 -3.30 -14.42 18.78
C ASP A 196 -2.98 -13.02 19.37
N LYS A 197 -2.39 -13.02 20.56
CA LYS A 197 -2.08 -11.79 21.31
C LYS A 197 -1.03 -10.89 20.66
N ASP A 198 -0.17 -11.44 19.79
CA ASP A 198 0.92 -10.72 19.16
C ASP A 198 0.49 -10.13 17.79
N SER A 199 -0.72 -10.48 17.35
CA SER A 199 -1.35 -9.95 16.15
C SER A 199 -1.69 -8.47 16.28
N LYS A 200 -1.48 -7.69 15.20
CA LYS A 200 -1.68 -6.25 15.18
C LYS A 200 -3.11 -5.88 14.82
N SER A 201 -3.59 -4.80 15.41
CA SER A 201 -4.88 -4.18 15.05
C SER A 201 -4.79 -3.48 13.69
N LEU A 202 -5.96 -3.15 13.14
CA LEU A 202 -6.09 -2.48 11.82
C LEU A 202 -5.30 -1.17 11.76
N PHE A 203 -5.38 -0.37 12.82
CA PHE A 203 -4.63 0.88 12.96
C PHE A 203 -3.73 0.81 14.18
N MET A 204 -2.42 0.98 13.97
CA MET A 204 -1.44 1.19 15.04
C MET A 204 -1.18 2.69 15.14
N ASP A 205 -1.18 3.20 16.38
CA ASP A 205 -0.93 4.62 16.66
C ASP A 205 -1.87 5.59 15.93
N GLY A 206 -3.10 5.16 15.63
CA GLY A 206 -4.14 6.00 15.05
C GLY A 206 -4.80 6.92 16.07
N ASP A 207 -5.53 7.92 15.56
CA ASP A 207 -6.41 8.78 16.35
C ASP A 207 -7.86 8.30 16.28
N ILE A 208 -8.75 9.00 17.01
CA ILE A 208 -10.19 8.71 17.03
C ILE A 208 -10.86 9.51 15.91
N PHE A 209 -11.52 8.80 15.01
CA PHE A 209 -12.31 9.38 13.93
C PHE A 209 -13.66 8.69 13.83
N ASP A 210 -14.68 9.45 13.49
CA ASP A 210 -16.02 8.92 13.25
C ASP A 210 -16.16 8.40 11.82
N PHE A 211 -16.86 7.27 11.72
CA PHE A 211 -17.25 6.65 10.45
C PHE A 211 -18.71 6.15 10.55
N GLU A 212 -19.42 6.17 9.45
CA GLU A 212 -20.74 5.61 9.32
C GLU A 212 -20.67 4.26 8.62
N LEU A 213 -21.33 3.24 9.19
CA LEU A 213 -21.48 1.95 8.55
C LEU A 213 -22.52 2.09 7.41
N THR A 214 -22.05 2.00 6.17
CA THR A 214 -22.89 2.20 4.98
C THR A 214 -23.36 0.91 4.34
N GLU A 215 -22.55 -0.16 4.42
CA GLU A 215 -22.91 -1.45 3.82
C GLU A 215 -22.48 -2.62 4.71
N THR A 216 -23.29 -3.67 4.71
CA THR A 216 -22.94 -4.96 5.32
C THR A 216 -23.47 -6.10 4.44
N GLU A 217 -22.65 -7.12 4.24
CA GLU A 217 -23.03 -8.32 3.52
C GLU A 217 -22.42 -9.56 4.19
N LYS A 218 -23.23 -10.62 4.35
CA LYS A 218 -22.70 -11.94 4.70
C LYS A 218 -22.41 -12.71 3.42
N LYS A 219 -21.12 -12.94 3.12
CA LYS A 219 -20.68 -13.63 1.92
C LYS A 219 -19.76 -14.80 2.30
N ASN A 220 -20.09 -16.01 1.86
CA ASN A 220 -19.29 -17.24 2.04
C ASN A 220 -18.80 -17.49 3.48
N GLY A 221 -19.57 -17.11 4.50
CA GLY A 221 -19.22 -17.28 5.90
C GLY A 221 -18.43 -16.13 6.52
N ALA A 222 -17.95 -15.18 5.74
CA ALA A 222 -17.37 -13.92 6.19
C ALA A 222 -18.40 -12.81 6.27
N LEU A 223 -18.07 -11.72 6.99
CA LEU A 223 -18.86 -10.49 7.02
C LEU A 223 -18.07 -9.39 6.31
N VAL A 224 -18.64 -8.87 5.21
CA VAL A 224 -18.11 -7.70 4.53
C VAL A 224 -18.78 -6.46 5.12
N MET A 225 -17.99 -5.46 5.48
CA MET A 225 -18.44 -4.19 6.06
C MET A 225 -17.76 -3.04 5.35
N ARG A 226 -18.54 -1.99 5.05
CA ARG A 226 -18.00 -0.74 4.49
C ARG A 226 -18.40 0.42 5.38
N TYR A 227 -17.43 1.25 5.70
CA TYR A 227 -17.59 2.45 6.49
C TYR A 227 -17.10 3.65 5.70
N THR A 228 -17.81 4.76 5.74
CA THR A 228 -17.42 6.02 5.09
C THR A 228 -17.35 7.15 6.10
N ARG A 229 -16.63 8.22 5.77
CA ARG A 229 -16.68 9.44 6.56
C ARG A 229 -18.11 9.99 6.60
N PRO A 230 -18.57 10.52 7.76
CA PRO A 230 -19.82 11.27 7.81
C PRO A 230 -19.78 12.42 6.79
N LYS A 231 -20.92 12.67 6.13
CA LYS A 231 -21.02 13.84 5.25
C LYS A 231 -21.09 15.08 6.12
N GLU A 232 -20.24 16.06 5.81
CA GLU A 232 -20.41 17.40 6.40
C GLU A 232 -21.76 17.98 5.97
N GLU A 233 -22.58 18.41 6.94
CA GLU A 233 -23.87 19.07 6.70
C GLU A 233 -23.71 20.50 6.17
#